data_979f0d9aa531c8875400312043089043
#
_entry.id   979f0d9aa531c8875400312043089043
#
_cell.length_a   1.000
_cell.length_b   1.000
_cell.length_c   1.000
_cell.angle_alpha   90.00
_cell.angle_beta   90.00
_cell.angle_gamma   90.00
#
_symmetry.space_group_name_H-M   'P 1'
#
loop_
_entity.id
_entity.type
_entity.pdbx_description
1 polymer ?
#
loop_
_entity_poly.entity_id
_entity_poly.type
_entity_poly.pdbx_seq_one_letter_code
_entity_poly.pdbx_strand_id
1 'polypeptide(L)'
;MADKENKEFTDAGIKPLFSAPQNAKVMIVGQAPGIKAQEAGKYWFDKSGDRLREWLGVDADTFYNSDIFAIIPMDFYYPGKGKSGDLPPRKDFAPKWHPRLLKELPNIELIILIGQYAQKYYLGDKEKKNLTETVKAYKEYLPKLLPLVHPSPRNLIWLKKNPWFEEEVVPMLQERIRGYLNN
;
A
#
# COMPACT_ATOMS: atom_id res chain seq x y z
N MET A 1 -4.18 -15.32 14.70
CA MET A 1 -5.33 -15.23 13.78
C MET A 1 -6.64 -15.69 14.38
N ALA A 2 -6.63 -16.18 15.58
CA ALA A 2 -7.85 -16.50 16.34
C ALA A 2 -8.54 -15.25 16.94
N ASP A 3 -8.43 -14.10 16.29
CA ASP A 3 -9.08 -12.88 16.75
C ASP A 3 -10.56 -12.94 16.38
N LYS A 4 -11.43 -12.59 17.34
CA LYS A 4 -12.89 -12.65 17.13
C LYS A 4 -13.38 -11.86 15.93
N GLU A 5 -12.73 -10.75 15.61
CA GLU A 5 -13.07 -9.92 14.44
C GLU A 5 -12.72 -10.57 13.10
N ASN A 6 -11.87 -11.60 13.10
CA ASN A 6 -11.45 -12.36 11.89
C ASN A 6 -12.13 -13.74 11.82
N LYS A 7 -13.03 -14.04 12.75
CA LYS A 7 -13.65 -15.37 12.87
C LYS A 7 -14.35 -15.81 11.58
N GLU A 8 -15.12 -14.93 10.97
CA GLU A 8 -15.84 -15.20 9.73
C GLU A 8 -14.89 -15.62 8.60
N PHE A 9 -13.76 -14.92 8.44
CA PHE A 9 -12.73 -15.29 7.45
C PHE A 9 -12.05 -16.61 7.81
N THR A 10 -11.74 -16.81 9.09
CA THR A 10 -11.10 -18.04 9.57
C THR A 10 -12.00 -19.25 9.35
N ASP A 11 -13.29 -19.15 9.67
CA ASP A 11 -14.28 -20.23 9.49
C ASP A 11 -14.48 -20.54 7.99
N ALA A 12 -14.36 -19.53 7.12
CA ALA A 12 -14.38 -19.69 5.67
C ALA A 12 -13.04 -20.17 5.07
N GLY A 13 -12.02 -20.42 5.88
CA GLY A 13 -10.70 -20.85 5.41
C GLY A 13 -9.88 -19.76 4.71
N ILE A 14 -10.31 -18.50 4.80
CA ILE A 14 -9.67 -17.35 4.15
C ILE A 14 -8.49 -16.89 5.03
N LYS A 15 -7.30 -16.89 4.44
CA LYS A 15 -6.08 -16.41 5.12
C LYS A 15 -5.92 -14.89 4.97
N PRO A 16 -5.35 -14.20 5.97
CA PRO A 16 -5.00 -12.79 5.82
C PRO A 16 -3.92 -12.63 4.74
N LEU A 17 -4.06 -11.61 3.92
CA LEU A 17 -3.14 -11.34 2.82
C LEU A 17 -2.26 -10.13 3.13
N PHE A 18 -1.06 -10.40 3.60
CA PHE A 18 0.00 -9.43 3.87
C PHE A 18 1.37 -10.09 3.78
N SER A 19 2.43 -9.30 3.71
CA SER A 19 3.83 -9.75 3.79
C SER A 19 4.62 -8.82 4.70
N ALA A 20 5.42 -9.39 5.58
CA ALA A 20 6.21 -8.65 6.56
C ALA A 20 7.59 -9.32 6.78
N PRO A 21 8.47 -9.34 5.75
CA PRO A 21 9.82 -9.87 5.92
C PRO A 21 10.64 -8.96 6.85
N GLN A 22 11.41 -9.55 7.75
CA GLN A 22 12.16 -8.81 8.79
C GLN A 22 13.18 -7.80 8.22
N ASN A 23 13.71 -8.09 7.03
CA ASN A 23 14.68 -7.24 6.35
C ASN A 23 14.05 -6.14 5.50
N ALA A 24 12.72 -6.03 5.51
CA ALA A 24 12.03 -5.05 4.70
C ALA A 24 12.48 -3.62 5.02
N LYS A 25 12.81 -2.87 3.96
CA LYS A 25 13.16 -1.45 4.02
C LYS A 25 12.01 -0.55 3.57
N VAL A 26 11.11 -1.09 2.77
CA VAL A 26 9.98 -0.37 2.20
C VAL A 26 8.67 -1.05 2.60
N MET A 27 7.78 -0.32 3.26
CA MET A 27 6.43 -0.78 3.58
C MET A 27 5.43 -0.15 2.63
N ILE A 28 4.60 -0.97 2.01
CA ILE A 28 3.53 -0.52 1.10
C ILE A 28 2.18 -0.71 1.79
N VAL A 29 1.46 0.40 1.97
CA VAL A 29 0.16 0.43 2.63
C VAL A 29 -0.91 0.82 1.62
N GLY A 30 -1.73 -0.15 1.20
CA GLY A 30 -2.94 0.05 0.40
C GLY A 30 -4.21 -0.06 1.24
N GLN A 31 -5.38 0.00 0.60
CA GLN A 31 -6.68 -0.08 1.29
C GLN A 31 -6.92 -1.48 1.87
N ALA A 32 -6.98 -2.49 1.02
CA ALA A 32 -7.24 -3.90 1.33
C ALA A 32 -6.97 -4.73 0.09
N PRO A 33 -6.84 -6.07 0.20
CA PRO A 33 -6.84 -6.94 -0.98
C PRO A 33 -8.13 -6.77 -1.78
N GLY A 34 -8.03 -6.75 -3.11
CA GLY A 34 -9.20 -6.94 -3.97
C GLY A 34 -9.61 -8.40 -4.01
N ILE A 35 -10.84 -8.70 -4.49
CA ILE A 35 -11.36 -10.08 -4.53
C ILE A 35 -10.42 -11.04 -5.28
N LYS A 36 -9.88 -10.63 -6.43
CA LYS A 36 -8.95 -11.45 -7.22
C LYS A 36 -7.64 -11.75 -6.48
N ALA A 37 -7.14 -10.77 -5.73
CA ALA A 37 -5.93 -10.92 -4.92
C ALA A 37 -6.17 -11.91 -3.78
N GLN A 38 -7.33 -11.82 -3.10
CA GLN A 38 -7.71 -12.73 -2.03
C GLN A 38 -7.90 -14.16 -2.53
N GLU A 39 -8.62 -14.36 -3.65
CA GLU A 39 -8.84 -15.67 -4.27
C GLU A 39 -7.51 -16.31 -4.72
N ALA A 40 -6.61 -15.53 -5.29
CA ALA A 40 -5.29 -15.98 -5.71
C ALA A 40 -4.29 -16.18 -4.54
N GLY A 41 -4.61 -15.67 -3.34
CA GLY A 41 -3.68 -15.64 -2.22
C GLY A 41 -2.42 -14.81 -2.48
N LYS A 42 -2.50 -13.82 -3.39
CA LYS A 42 -1.37 -13.04 -3.87
C LYS A 42 -1.70 -11.55 -3.91
N TYR A 43 -1.05 -10.75 -3.07
CA TYR A 43 -1.27 -9.30 -3.01
C TYR A 43 -0.86 -8.59 -4.30
N TRP A 44 -1.57 -7.52 -4.65
CA TRP A 44 -1.32 -6.73 -5.87
C TRP A 44 -1.29 -7.59 -7.17
N PHE A 45 -2.14 -8.61 -7.22
CA PHE A 45 -2.24 -9.54 -8.36
C PHE A 45 -3.34 -9.10 -9.34
N ASP A 46 -3.17 -7.89 -9.89
CA ASP A 46 -4.09 -7.30 -10.87
C ASP A 46 -3.38 -6.17 -11.64
N LYS A 47 -4.12 -5.49 -12.53
CA LYS A 47 -3.61 -4.35 -13.31
C LYS A 47 -3.12 -3.17 -12.43
N SER A 48 -3.65 -3.03 -11.22
CA SER A 48 -3.14 -2.02 -10.27
C SER A 48 -1.76 -2.41 -9.76
N GLY A 49 -1.56 -3.69 -9.50
CA GLY A 49 -0.26 -4.24 -9.11
C GLY A 49 0.78 -4.13 -10.23
N ASP A 50 0.38 -4.35 -11.48
CA ASP A 50 1.28 -4.15 -12.63
C ASP A 50 1.79 -2.71 -12.66
N ARG A 51 0.89 -1.73 -12.58
CA ARG A 51 1.26 -0.31 -12.53
C ARG A 51 2.06 0.06 -11.28
N LEU A 52 1.74 -0.52 -10.13
CA LEU A 52 2.53 -0.27 -8.92
C LEU A 52 3.99 -0.70 -9.12
N ARG A 53 4.24 -1.86 -9.71
CA ARG A 53 5.59 -2.33 -10.04
C ARG A 53 6.30 -1.42 -11.04
N GLU A 54 5.59 -0.92 -12.06
CA GLU A 54 6.12 0.10 -12.97
C GLU A 54 6.56 1.37 -12.22
N TRP A 55 5.72 1.88 -11.31
CA TRP A 55 6.07 3.05 -10.49
C TRP A 55 7.23 2.81 -9.53
N LEU A 56 7.36 1.58 -9.01
CA LEU A 56 8.49 1.19 -8.17
C LEU A 56 9.77 0.92 -8.99
N GLY A 57 9.66 0.76 -10.31
CA GLY A 57 10.78 0.41 -11.19
C GLY A 57 11.30 -1.01 -10.97
N VAL A 58 10.43 -1.96 -10.60
CA VAL A 58 10.79 -3.35 -10.33
C VAL A 58 9.93 -4.32 -11.14
N ASP A 59 10.48 -5.48 -11.42
CA ASP A 59 9.73 -6.59 -12.00
C ASP A 59 8.93 -7.39 -10.94
N ALA A 60 8.18 -8.37 -11.41
CA ALA A 60 7.36 -9.19 -10.53
C ALA A 60 8.21 -10.06 -9.58
N ASP A 61 9.35 -10.57 -10.04
CA ASP A 61 10.23 -11.39 -9.22
C ASP A 61 10.79 -10.58 -8.05
N THR A 62 11.36 -9.42 -8.33
CA THR A 62 11.85 -8.48 -7.31
C THR A 62 10.74 -8.09 -6.33
N PHE A 63 9.54 -7.78 -6.83
CA PHE A 63 8.43 -7.35 -5.99
C PHE A 63 7.96 -8.42 -5.00
N TYR A 64 7.89 -9.68 -5.43
CA TYR A 64 7.35 -10.76 -4.61
C TYR A 64 8.39 -11.53 -3.82
N ASN A 65 9.63 -11.61 -4.31
CA ASN A 65 10.65 -12.50 -3.79
C ASN A 65 11.84 -11.78 -3.15
N SER A 66 11.99 -10.45 -3.32
CA SER A 66 12.96 -9.71 -2.53
C SER A 66 12.39 -9.40 -1.14
N ASP A 67 13.19 -9.54 -0.12
CA ASP A 67 12.79 -9.24 1.26
C ASP A 67 12.73 -7.73 1.57
N ILE A 68 12.87 -6.86 0.56
CA ILE A 68 12.87 -5.41 0.80
C ILE A 68 11.46 -4.81 0.95
N PHE A 69 10.41 -5.51 0.48
CA PHE A 69 9.04 -5.00 0.53
C PHE A 69 8.21 -5.70 1.62
N ALA A 70 7.69 -4.91 2.55
CA ALA A 70 6.57 -5.31 3.40
C ALA A 70 5.26 -4.80 2.79
N ILE A 71 4.29 -5.67 2.61
CA ILE A 71 2.97 -5.32 2.07
C ILE A 71 1.96 -5.43 3.20
N ILE A 72 1.57 -4.29 3.75
CA ILE A 72 0.72 -4.23 4.95
C ILE A 72 -0.48 -3.30 4.66
N PRO A 73 -1.55 -3.81 3.99
CA PRO A 73 -2.74 -3.01 3.71
C PRO A 73 -3.50 -2.62 4.99
N MET A 74 -4.38 -1.62 4.90
CA MET A 74 -5.20 -1.15 6.02
C MET A 74 -6.14 -2.23 6.58
N ASP A 75 -6.53 -3.22 5.76
CA ASP A 75 -7.18 -4.47 6.15
C ASP A 75 -6.54 -5.64 5.40
N PHE A 76 -6.35 -6.79 6.05
CA PHE A 76 -5.70 -7.97 5.45
C PHE A 76 -6.66 -8.88 4.70
N TYR A 77 -7.92 -8.53 4.67
CA TYR A 77 -8.99 -9.28 4.02
C TYR A 77 -9.75 -8.39 3.04
N TYR A 78 -10.32 -9.00 2.01
CA TYR A 78 -11.23 -8.30 1.12
C TYR A 78 -12.49 -7.85 1.88
N PRO A 79 -12.78 -6.55 1.93
CA PRO A 79 -13.86 -6.03 2.75
C PRO A 79 -15.27 -6.22 2.14
N GLY A 80 -15.33 -6.72 0.91
CA GLY A 80 -16.59 -6.86 0.18
C GLY A 80 -16.80 -5.77 -0.88
N LYS A 81 -17.82 -5.97 -1.72
CA LYS A 81 -18.19 -5.04 -2.80
C LYS A 81 -19.21 -4.02 -2.31
N GLY A 82 -18.93 -2.75 -2.51
CA GLY A 82 -19.84 -1.64 -2.26
C GLY A 82 -20.60 -1.21 -3.52
N LYS A 83 -21.39 -0.14 -3.41
CA LYS A 83 -22.13 0.46 -4.54
C LYS A 83 -21.20 1.02 -5.62
N SER A 84 -20.04 1.53 -5.23
CA SER A 84 -19.07 2.14 -6.13
C SER A 84 -17.64 1.71 -5.77
N GLY A 85 -17.28 0.47 -6.10
CA GLY A 85 -15.99 -0.11 -5.77
C GLY A 85 -16.04 -1.01 -4.55
N ASP A 86 -14.91 -1.30 -3.93
CA ASP A 86 -14.82 -2.11 -2.74
C ASP A 86 -15.21 -1.31 -1.50
N LEU A 87 -15.71 -1.98 -0.48
CA LEU A 87 -16.01 -1.38 0.81
C LEU A 87 -14.73 -0.82 1.46
N PRO A 88 -14.86 0.15 2.39
CA PRO A 88 -13.72 0.64 3.15
C PRO A 88 -13.10 -0.48 4.01
N PRO A 89 -11.82 -0.34 4.38
CA PRO A 89 -11.21 -1.24 5.36
C PRO A 89 -11.90 -1.09 6.72
N ARG A 90 -11.89 -2.13 7.54
CA ARG A 90 -12.42 -2.07 8.90
C ARG A 90 -11.69 -1.01 9.71
N LYS A 91 -12.46 -0.14 10.37
CA LYS A 91 -11.96 1.10 11.00
C LYS A 91 -10.86 0.84 12.04
N ASP A 92 -11.03 -0.19 12.88
CA ASP A 92 -10.13 -0.48 14.00
C ASP A 92 -9.05 -1.51 13.64
N PHE A 93 -9.01 -1.99 12.39
CA PHE A 93 -8.10 -3.05 11.99
C PHE A 93 -6.64 -2.56 11.93
N ALA A 94 -6.36 -1.52 11.17
CA ALA A 94 -5.01 -0.98 11.07
C ALA A 94 -4.48 -0.44 12.42
N PRO A 95 -5.24 0.33 13.23
CA PRO A 95 -4.82 0.73 14.57
C PRO A 95 -4.41 -0.43 15.48
N LYS A 96 -5.05 -1.57 15.33
CA LYS A 96 -4.75 -2.77 16.13
C LYS A 96 -3.50 -3.51 15.64
N TRP A 97 -3.34 -3.67 14.33
CA TRP A 97 -2.34 -4.58 13.76
C TRP A 97 -1.06 -3.88 13.30
N HIS A 98 -1.14 -2.68 12.70
CA HIS A 98 0.03 -2.00 12.16
C HIS A 98 1.10 -1.68 13.22
N PRO A 99 0.77 -1.16 14.43
CA PRO A 99 1.79 -0.89 15.43
C PRO A 99 2.52 -2.16 15.91
N ARG A 100 1.84 -3.31 15.89
CA ARG A 100 2.44 -4.61 16.27
C ARG A 100 3.41 -5.09 15.21
N LEU A 101 3.01 -5.02 13.94
CA LEU A 101 3.88 -5.42 12.81
C LEU A 101 5.08 -4.49 12.67
N LEU A 102 4.89 -3.17 12.85
CA LEU A 102 6.00 -2.21 12.77
C LEU A 102 7.08 -2.44 13.82
N LYS A 103 6.74 -3.00 14.98
CA LYS A 103 7.73 -3.39 15.99
C LYS A 103 8.63 -4.55 15.52
N GLU A 104 8.09 -5.42 14.68
CA GLU A 104 8.82 -6.56 14.11
C GLU A 104 9.59 -6.19 12.82
N LEU A 105 9.47 -4.93 12.35
CA LEU A 105 10.06 -4.42 11.12
C LEU A 105 10.98 -3.22 11.40
N PRO A 106 12.09 -3.42 12.11
CA PRO A 106 12.95 -2.33 12.57
C PRO A 106 13.66 -1.58 11.42
N ASN A 107 13.79 -2.24 10.26
CA ASN A 107 14.56 -1.73 9.13
C ASN A 107 13.73 -0.89 8.13
N ILE A 108 12.44 -0.66 8.39
CA ILE A 108 11.62 0.17 7.49
C ILE A 108 12.14 1.59 7.43
N GLU A 109 12.57 1.99 6.25
CA GLU A 109 13.08 3.34 5.94
C GLU A 109 12.05 4.21 5.23
N LEU A 110 11.17 3.60 4.40
CA LEU A 110 10.13 4.29 3.64
C LEU A 110 8.79 3.58 3.80
N ILE A 111 7.73 4.34 4.07
CA ILE A 111 6.34 3.86 4.06
C ILE A 111 5.59 4.56 2.92
N ILE A 112 5.16 3.78 1.94
CA ILE A 112 4.38 4.24 0.79
C ILE A 112 2.89 4.14 1.12
N LEU A 113 2.19 5.27 1.09
CA LEU A 113 0.79 5.41 1.48
C LEU A 113 -0.10 5.53 0.23
N ILE A 114 -0.72 4.42 -0.19
CA ILE A 114 -1.50 4.34 -1.42
C ILE A 114 -2.98 4.62 -1.15
N GLY A 115 -3.45 5.78 -1.61
CA GLY A 115 -4.84 6.20 -1.52
C GLY A 115 -5.22 6.79 -0.15
N GLN A 116 -6.47 7.28 -0.08
CA GLN A 116 -6.93 8.12 1.03
C GLN A 116 -6.93 7.44 2.41
N TYR A 117 -7.23 6.14 2.50
CA TYR A 117 -7.30 5.47 3.81
C TYR A 117 -5.94 5.36 4.47
N ALA A 118 -4.92 4.97 3.70
CA ALA A 118 -3.54 4.90 4.20
C ALA A 118 -3.01 6.30 4.56
N GLN A 119 -3.26 7.30 3.70
CA GLN A 119 -2.85 8.68 3.94
C GLN A 119 -3.50 9.23 5.21
N LYS A 120 -4.81 9.11 5.35
CA LYS A 120 -5.53 9.59 6.54
C LYS A 120 -5.02 8.96 7.83
N TYR A 121 -4.76 7.66 7.82
CA TYR A 121 -4.28 6.96 9.01
C TYR A 121 -2.86 7.36 9.43
N TYR A 122 -1.93 7.44 8.46
CA TYR A 122 -0.52 7.71 8.77
C TYR A 122 -0.17 9.19 8.84
N LEU A 123 -0.84 10.05 8.09
CA LEU A 123 -0.57 11.49 8.08
C LEU A 123 -1.40 12.25 9.13
N GLY A 124 -2.62 11.78 9.44
CA GLY A 124 -3.52 12.46 10.37
C GLY A 124 -3.72 13.93 9.98
N ASP A 125 -3.48 14.84 10.93
CA ASP A 125 -3.65 16.28 10.73
C ASP A 125 -2.62 16.91 9.75
N LYS A 126 -1.61 16.15 9.32
CA LYS A 126 -0.65 16.60 8.30
C LYS A 126 -1.17 16.43 6.87
N GLU A 127 -2.30 15.73 6.69
CA GLU A 127 -2.95 15.58 5.39
C GLU A 127 -3.36 16.96 4.85
N LYS A 128 -3.21 17.17 3.54
CA LYS A 128 -3.66 18.41 2.92
C LYS A 128 -5.17 18.35 2.63
N LYS A 129 -5.73 19.43 2.08
CA LYS A 129 -7.16 19.61 1.79
C LYS A 129 -7.81 18.42 1.05
N ASN A 130 -7.07 17.76 0.21
CA ASN A 130 -7.52 16.61 -0.57
C ASN A 130 -6.33 15.72 -0.98
N LEU A 131 -6.64 14.55 -1.53
CA LEU A 131 -5.63 13.58 -1.95
C LEU A 131 -4.61 14.16 -2.94
N THR A 132 -5.05 14.95 -3.92
CA THR A 132 -4.15 15.54 -4.92
C THR A 132 -3.14 16.49 -4.28
N GLU A 133 -3.60 17.36 -3.40
CA GLU A 133 -2.72 18.30 -2.68
C GLU A 133 -1.79 17.55 -1.71
N THR A 134 -2.25 16.49 -1.08
CA THR A 134 -1.43 15.64 -0.23
C THR A 134 -0.32 14.96 -1.03
N VAL A 135 -0.64 14.36 -2.17
CA VAL A 135 0.35 13.72 -3.04
C VAL A 135 1.32 14.76 -3.61
N LYS A 136 0.85 15.96 -4.00
CA LYS A 136 1.70 17.04 -4.50
C LYS A 136 2.69 17.55 -3.46
N ALA A 137 2.30 17.54 -2.20
CA ALA A 137 3.16 17.92 -1.07
C ALA A 137 4.11 16.80 -0.60
N TYR A 138 4.33 15.75 -1.38
CA TYR A 138 5.09 14.56 -0.97
C TYR A 138 6.45 14.83 -0.34
N LYS A 139 7.14 15.89 -0.78
CA LYS A 139 8.45 16.30 -0.24
C LYS A 139 8.40 16.65 1.25
N GLU A 140 7.27 17.15 1.75
CA GLU A 140 7.09 17.50 3.15
C GLU A 140 7.02 16.27 4.08
N TYR A 141 6.70 15.10 3.53
CA TYR A 141 6.55 13.85 4.30
C TYR A 141 7.79 12.95 4.22
N LEU A 142 8.67 13.20 3.24
CA LEU A 142 9.94 12.49 3.11
C LEU A 142 10.89 12.84 4.29
N PRO A 143 11.83 11.95 4.61
CA PRO A 143 12.17 10.71 3.92
C PRO A 143 11.29 9.50 4.30
N LYS A 144 10.47 9.59 5.34
CA LYS A 144 9.81 8.44 5.96
C LYS A 144 8.49 8.05 5.31
N LEU A 145 7.69 9.01 4.86
CA LEU A 145 6.36 8.78 4.31
C LEU A 145 6.28 9.28 2.87
N LEU A 146 5.62 8.52 1.99
CA LEU A 146 5.38 8.90 0.61
C LEU A 146 3.91 8.65 0.24
N PRO A 147 3.06 9.67 0.18
CA PRO A 147 1.70 9.52 -0.29
C PRO A 147 1.66 9.36 -1.82
N LEU A 148 0.91 8.35 -2.29
CA LEU A 148 0.67 8.11 -3.71
C LEU A 148 -0.84 8.01 -3.99
N VAL A 149 -1.23 8.36 -5.22
CA VAL A 149 -2.55 8.00 -5.74
C VAL A 149 -2.63 6.48 -5.93
N HIS A 150 -3.84 5.91 -5.89
CA HIS A 150 -4.01 4.48 -6.14
C HIS A 150 -3.68 4.15 -7.62
N PRO A 151 -2.87 3.12 -7.92
CA PRO A 151 -2.46 2.77 -9.29
C PRO A 151 -3.56 2.11 -10.13
N SER A 152 -4.82 2.26 -9.76
CA SER A 152 -5.96 1.73 -10.47
C SER A 152 -6.11 2.33 -11.86
N PRO A 153 -6.52 1.54 -12.87
CA PRO A 153 -6.92 2.06 -14.18
C PRO A 153 -7.99 3.15 -14.11
N ARG A 154 -8.80 3.20 -13.06
CA ARG A 154 -9.80 4.26 -12.83
C ARG A 154 -9.18 5.64 -12.64
N ASN A 155 -7.91 5.71 -12.25
CA ASN A 155 -7.18 6.97 -12.03
C ASN A 155 -6.42 7.48 -13.26
N LEU A 156 -6.62 6.90 -14.44
CA LEU A 156 -6.02 7.39 -15.70
C LEU A 156 -6.36 8.85 -16.00
N ILE A 157 -7.59 9.27 -15.71
CA ILE A 157 -8.02 10.67 -15.90
C ILE A 157 -7.27 11.58 -14.92
N TRP A 158 -7.08 11.12 -13.68
CA TRP A 158 -6.32 11.87 -12.69
C TRP A 158 -4.84 12.01 -13.13
N LEU A 159 -4.20 10.94 -13.58
CA LEU A 159 -2.82 10.96 -14.08
C LEU A 159 -2.66 11.94 -15.24
N LYS A 160 -3.58 11.92 -16.22
CA LYS A 160 -3.57 12.86 -17.34
C LYS A 160 -3.69 14.34 -16.90
N LYS A 161 -4.42 14.61 -15.82
CA LYS A 161 -4.55 15.96 -15.25
C LYS A 161 -3.39 16.37 -14.36
N ASN A 162 -2.56 15.43 -13.95
CA ASN A 162 -1.46 15.63 -13.02
C ASN A 162 -0.16 15.01 -13.54
N PRO A 163 0.36 15.45 -14.72
CA PRO A 163 1.52 14.84 -15.35
C PRO A 163 2.78 14.90 -14.47
N TRP A 164 2.89 15.91 -13.61
CA TRP A 164 3.96 16.05 -12.62
C TRP A 164 4.16 14.79 -11.76
N PHE A 165 3.12 13.98 -11.57
CA PHE A 165 3.23 12.75 -10.78
C PHE A 165 4.15 11.73 -11.46
N GLU A 166 3.93 11.46 -12.75
CA GLU A 166 4.76 10.53 -13.52
C GLU A 166 6.10 11.15 -13.94
N GLU A 167 6.19 12.47 -14.04
CA GLU A 167 7.40 13.19 -14.40
C GLU A 167 8.36 13.45 -13.24
N GLU A 168 7.85 13.62 -12.00
CA GLU A 168 8.66 13.96 -10.83
C GLU A 168 8.63 12.88 -9.74
N VAL A 169 7.42 12.42 -9.34
CA VAL A 169 7.27 11.52 -8.17
C VAL A 169 7.75 10.13 -8.50
N VAL A 170 7.36 9.60 -9.67
CA VAL A 170 7.72 8.23 -10.08
C VAL A 170 9.23 8.08 -10.26
N PRO A 171 9.96 8.94 -10.99
CA PRO A 171 11.42 8.83 -11.11
C PRO A 171 12.15 8.91 -9.76
N MET A 172 11.73 9.82 -8.89
CA MET A 172 12.29 9.93 -7.53
C MET A 172 12.07 8.64 -6.73
N LEU A 173 10.86 8.06 -6.82
CA LEU A 173 10.55 6.79 -6.15
C LEU A 173 11.43 5.65 -6.67
N GLN A 174 11.53 5.52 -7.99
CA GLN A 174 12.38 4.49 -8.63
C GLN A 174 13.84 4.60 -8.22
N GLU A 175 14.38 5.81 -8.11
CA GLU A 175 15.74 6.02 -7.64
C GLU A 175 15.92 5.55 -6.19
N ARG A 176 14.97 5.87 -5.29
CA ARG A 176 15.00 5.39 -3.91
C ARG A 176 14.93 3.88 -3.81
N ILE A 177 14.01 3.24 -4.56
CA ILE A 177 13.89 1.78 -4.56
C ILE A 177 15.18 1.11 -5.05
N ARG A 178 15.80 1.63 -6.10
CA ARG A 178 17.13 1.14 -6.55
C ARG A 178 18.19 1.25 -5.44
N GLY A 179 18.19 2.34 -4.69
CA GLY A 179 19.09 2.49 -3.56
C GLY A 179 18.88 1.42 -2.48
N TYR A 180 17.65 1.02 -2.19
CA TYR A 180 17.34 -0.04 -1.23
C TYR A 180 17.67 -1.45 -1.74
N LEU A 181 17.59 -1.68 -3.05
CA LEU A 181 17.95 -2.97 -3.66
C LEU A 181 19.46 -3.22 -3.70
N ASN A 182 20.25 -2.15 -3.76
CA ASN A 182 21.71 -2.24 -3.90
C ASN A 182 22.47 -2.23 -2.56
N ASN A 183 21.77 -2.03 -1.45
CA ASN A 183 22.32 -2.01 -0.10
C ASN A 183 21.83 -3.21 0.73
#